data_c0e2d79cca2d19d8baf88624457aee5c
#
_entry.id   c0e2d79cca2d19d8baf88624457aee5c
#
_cell.length_a   1.000
_cell.length_b   1.000
_cell.length_c   1.000
_cell.angle_alpha   90.00
_cell.angle_beta   90.00
_cell.angle_gamma   90.00
#
_symmetry.space_group_name_H-M   'P 1'
#
loop_
_entity.id
_entity.type
_entity.pdbx_description
1 polymer ?
#
loop_
_entity_poly.entity_id
_entity_poly.type
_entity_poly.pdbx_seq_one_letter_code
_entity_poly.pdbx_strand_id
1 'polypeptide(L)'
;MKGRAMTTSVEHHPTPQPAAPAAQIRETTPEERRRVRLASTIGTTIEFYDFYAYATAAVAVFPFLFFPKSESSTVALLSSFATFGLAFIARPLGSVLFGHFGDKIGRKATLVGALLTMGIATFVIGLLPTYAQAGIWAPALLALMRFCQGLGLGGEWSGAALLSTETAAKGRRAWAGMWPQLGAPFGFLLANGLFLILVTVLGHTSGDFEGAFMAWGWRVPFLLSIVMVIIGLWVRLQVEETPVFQQVEQNDQKAASPLAEVFKTAWKPLIQGTFIMVGCYTLFYIVTTWFLSYGIGSAEEGVGLGIAYPTFLKLQLVCIFGFMLGIPVAAHLADTYGRRPTLGLTSVAIIVYGLCFKWLLNPETFTMVSLGIFLFIGMILMGFIFGPMSAILPELFPSNVRYTGSGIAYNVSSILGAAIAPFIATALSSNYGPKAVGYYLVVVTAISLVAILTAPETKDQEMHEI
;
A
#
# COMPACT_ATOMS: atom_id res chain seq x y z
N MET A 1 -3.00 -53.58 -75.23
CA MET A 1 -3.51 -52.23 -74.87
C MET A 1 -4.07 -52.30 -73.43
N LYS A 2 -3.33 -51.82 -72.48
CA LYS A 2 -3.73 -51.81 -71.04
C LYS A 2 -4.21 -50.41 -70.64
N GLY A 3 -5.50 -50.27 -70.30
CA GLY A 3 -6.09 -49.07 -69.81
C GLY A 3 -5.71 -48.90 -68.35
N ARG A 4 -5.20 -47.71 -68.04
CA ARG A 4 -4.83 -47.25 -66.68
C ARG A 4 -6.00 -46.45 -66.09
N ALA A 5 -6.62 -47.00 -65.04
CA ALA A 5 -7.66 -46.31 -64.29
C ALA A 5 -6.99 -45.29 -63.39
N MET A 6 -7.38 -44.03 -63.49
CA MET A 6 -7.06 -42.94 -62.54
C MET A 6 -8.03 -43.03 -61.37
N THR A 7 -7.50 -43.29 -60.18
CA THR A 7 -8.24 -43.14 -58.92
C THR A 7 -8.01 -41.70 -58.42
N THR A 8 -9.05 -40.90 -58.45
CA THR A 8 -9.10 -39.55 -57.78
C THR A 8 -9.32 -39.77 -56.30
N SER A 9 -8.30 -39.48 -55.48
CA SER A 9 -8.44 -39.37 -54.02
C SER A 9 -9.15 -38.08 -53.67
N VAL A 10 -10.33 -38.21 -53.09
CA VAL A 10 -11.07 -37.08 -52.49
C VAL A 10 -10.41 -36.77 -51.14
N GLU A 11 -9.71 -35.64 -51.06
CA GLU A 11 -9.23 -35.10 -49.77
C GLU A 11 -10.44 -34.65 -48.93
N HIS A 12 -10.69 -35.37 -47.86
CA HIS A 12 -11.62 -34.95 -46.82
C HIS A 12 -10.98 -33.81 -46.02
N HIS A 13 -11.38 -32.55 -46.30
CA HIS A 13 -11.16 -31.44 -45.39
C HIS A 13 -12.03 -31.66 -44.15
N PRO A 14 -11.44 -31.67 -42.92
CA PRO A 14 -12.25 -31.72 -41.71
C PRO A 14 -13.05 -30.44 -41.59
N THR A 15 -14.35 -30.58 -41.49
CA THR A 15 -15.29 -29.46 -41.15
C THR A 15 -14.84 -28.82 -39.85
N PRO A 16 -14.74 -27.47 -39.78
CA PRO A 16 -14.44 -26.78 -38.53
C PRO A 16 -15.47 -27.17 -37.47
N GLN A 17 -15.02 -27.76 -36.39
CA GLN A 17 -15.87 -27.97 -35.21
C GLN A 17 -16.39 -26.62 -34.75
N PRO A 18 -17.69 -26.48 -34.46
CA PRO A 18 -18.21 -25.23 -33.86
C PRO A 18 -17.45 -24.97 -32.58
N ALA A 19 -16.93 -23.71 -32.45
CA ALA A 19 -16.28 -23.25 -31.24
C ALA A 19 -17.17 -23.54 -30.04
N ALA A 20 -16.62 -24.19 -29.03
CA ALA A 20 -17.32 -24.46 -27.79
C ALA A 20 -17.94 -23.15 -27.29
N PRO A 21 -19.21 -23.17 -26.83
CA PRO A 21 -19.85 -21.96 -26.36
C PRO A 21 -18.99 -21.36 -25.24
N ALA A 22 -18.63 -20.06 -25.38
CA ALA A 22 -17.88 -19.34 -24.37
C ALA A 22 -18.57 -19.60 -23.01
N ALA A 23 -17.82 -20.20 -22.09
CA ALA A 23 -18.33 -20.57 -20.79
C ALA A 23 -18.90 -19.30 -20.15
N GLN A 24 -20.23 -19.26 -19.94
CA GLN A 24 -20.88 -18.13 -19.30
C GLN A 24 -20.27 -17.93 -17.93
N ILE A 25 -19.56 -16.81 -17.75
CA ILE A 25 -18.97 -16.44 -16.46
C ILE A 25 -20.16 -16.37 -15.48
N ARG A 26 -20.18 -17.27 -14.51
CA ARG A 26 -21.19 -17.30 -13.47
C ARG A 26 -21.19 -15.96 -12.76
N GLU A 27 -22.29 -15.22 -12.78
CA GLU A 27 -22.44 -13.99 -12.04
C GLU A 27 -22.30 -14.26 -10.53
N THR A 28 -21.42 -13.52 -9.88
CA THR A 28 -21.20 -13.60 -8.43
C THR A 28 -22.45 -13.14 -7.69
N THR A 29 -22.88 -13.91 -6.70
CA THR A 29 -24.07 -13.59 -5.88
C THR A 29 -23.78 -12.38 -4.96
N PRO A 30 -24.81 -11.65 -4.50
CA PRO A 30 -24.65 -10.56 -3.54
C PRO A 30 -23.93 -10.99 -2.24
N GLU A 31 -24.15 -12.24 -1.81
CA GLU A 31 -23.54 -12.80 -0.62
C GLU A 31 -22.04 -13.08 -0.83
N GLU A 32 -21.66 -13.65 -1.96
CA GLU A 32 -20.26 -13.86 -2.36
C GLU A 32 -19.52 -12.52 -2.43
N ARG A 33 -20.12 -11.49 -3.06
CA ARG A 33 -19.56 -10.13 -3.08
C ARG A 33 -19.39 -9.53 -1.69
N ARG A 34 -20.30 -9.78 -0.76
CA ARG A 34 -20.16 -9.34 0.63
C ARG A 34 -19.00 -10.03 1.34
N ARG A 35 -18.86 -11.35 1.17
CA ARG A 35 -17.75 -12.13 1.74
C ARG A 35 -16.41 -11.66 1.21
N VAL A 36 -16.29 -11.45 -0.11
CA VAL A 36 -15.08 -10.92 -0.75
C VAL A 36 -14.71 -9.56 -0.19
N ARG A 37 -15.67 -8.63 -0.09
CA ARG A 37 -15.45 -7.30 0.48
C ARG A 37 -14.92 -7.35 1.91
N LEU A 38 -15.56 -8.13 2.77
CA LEU A 38 -15.13 -8.26 4.16
C LEU A 38 -13.74 -8.90 4.28
N ALA A 39 -13.48 -9.98 3.55
CA ALA A 39 -12.19 -10.66 3.56
C ALA A 39 -11.06 -9.75 3.05
N SER A 40 -11.29 -9.02 1.95
CA SER A 40 -10.31 -8.08 1.42
C SER A 40 -10.05 -6.91 2.39
N THR A 41 -11.10 -6.34 2.99
CA THR A 41 -10.95 -5.27 3.98
C THR A 41 -10.19 -5.74 5.23
N ILE A 42 -10.50 -6.92 5.76
CA ILE A 42 -9.80 -7.48 6.93
C ILE A 42 -8.33 -7.77 6.59
N GLY A 43 -8.07 -8.41 5.45
CA GLY A 43 -6.70 -8.71 5.02
C GLY A 43 -5.84 -7.46 4.90
N THR A 44 -6.32 -6.45 4.18
CA THR A 44 -5.60 -5.18 4.04
C THR A 44 -5.51 -4.38 5.34
N THR A 45 -6.50 -4.50 6.25
CA THR A 45 -6.41 -3.89 7.60
C THR A 45 -5.22 -4.46 8.38
N ILE A 46 -5.00 -5.77 8.33
CA ILE A 46 -3.88 -6.44 9.00
C ILE A 46 -2.56 -5.99 8.38
N GLU A 47 -2.49 -5.93 7.05
CA GLU A 47 -1.31 -5.45 6.34
C GLU A 47 -0.95 -4.01 6.77
N PHE A 48 -1.91 -3.10 6.73
CA PHE A 48 -1.69 -1.72 7.09
C PHE A 48 -1.44 -1.52 8.59
N TYR A 49 -2.02 -2.34 9.46
CA TYR A 49 -1.69 -2.33 10.88
C TYR A 49 -0.20 -2.53 11.13
N ASP A 50 0.39 -3.56 10.52
CA ASP A 50 1.81 -3.86 10.65
C ASP A 50 2.68 -2.70 10.14
N PHE A 51 2.29 -2.09 9.02
CA PHE A 51 2.98 -0.93 8.48
C PHE A 51 2.94 0.28 9.40
N TYR A 52 1.78 0.62 9.92
CA TYR A 52 1.64 1.77 10.80
C TYR A 52 2.25 1.55 12.17
N ALA A 53 2.17 0.33 12.71
CA ALA A 53 2.87 -0.01 13.95
C ALA A 53 4.37 0.24 13.82
N TYR A 54 4.95 -0.23 12.70
CA TYR A 54 6.36 0.05 12.42
C TYR A 54 6.63 1.54 12.15
N ALA A 55 5.82 2.19 11.32
CA ALA A 55 6.01 3.60 10.96
C ALA A 55 5.98 4.51 12.20
N THR A 56 5.04 4.26 13.11
CA THR A 56 4.91 5.01 14.37
C THR A 56 6.09 4.75 15.30
N ALA A 57 6.53 3.49 15.43
CA ALA A 57 7.73 3.16 16.20
C ALA A 57 9.01 3.72 15.56
N ALA A 58 9.10 3.77 14.24
CA ALA A 58 10.23 4.35 13.50
C ALA A 58 10.41 5.85 13.78
N VAL A 59 9.35 6.54 14.16
CA VAL A 59 9.39 7.95 14.58
C VAL A 59 9.62 8.08 16.08
N ALA A 60 8.84 7.38 16.89
CA ALA A 60 8.72 7.65 18.32
C ALA A 60 9.62 6.78 19.21
N VAL A 61 10.14 5.65 18.72
CA VAL A 61 10.82 4.62 19.52
C VAL A 61 12.20 4.25 18.98
N PHE A 62 12.27 3.84 17.71
CA PHE A 62 13.48 3.23 17.16
C PHE A 62 14.70 4.17 17.09
N PRO A 63 14.56 5.48 16.83
CA PRO A 63 15.68 6.41 16.86
C PRO A 63 16.43 6.40 18.20
N PHE A 64 15.72 6.14 19.30
CA PHE A 64 16.25 6.20 20.65
C PHE A 64 16.73 4.85 21.18
N LEU A 65 16.11 3.74 20.76
CA LEU A 65 16.34 2.41 21.32
C LEU A 65 17.19 1.49 20.45
N PHE A 66 17.20 1.68 19.13
CA PHE A 66 17.83 0.74 18.20
C PHE A 66 19.10 1.28 17.52
N PHE A 67 19.38 2.56 17.64
CA PHE A 67 20.55 3.18 17.03
C PHE A 67 21.51 3.73 18.08
N PRO A 68 22.82 3.87 17.76
CA PRO A 68 23.76 4.51 18.67
C PRO A 68 23.32 5.95 18.94
N LYS A 69 23.61 6.43 20.14
CA LYS A 69 23.32 7.83 20.50
C LYS A 69 24.04 8.75 19.49
N SER A 70 23.27 9.56 18.80
CA SER A 70 23.73 10.55 17.83
C SER A 70 23.65 11.94 18.43
N GLU A 71 24.57 12.81 18.08
CA GLU A 71 24.52 14.24 18.46
C GLU A 71 23.36 14.96 17.78
N SER A 72 22.79 14.39 16.71
CA SER A 72 21.66 14.93 15.94
C SER A 72 20.44 13.99 15.97
N SER A 73 19.33 14.51 16.47
CA SER A 73 18.02 13.85 16.43
C SER A 73 17.59 13.51 15.00
N THR A 74 17.91 14.37 14.03
CA THR A 74 17.66 14.15 12.61
C THR A 74 18.39 12.92 12.06
N VAL A 75 19.67 12.71 12.41
CA VAL A 75 20.45 11.55 11.95
C VAL A 75 19.87 10.25 12.50
N ALA A 76 19.48 10.23 13.77
CA ALA A 76 18.83 9.06 14.38
C ALA A 76 17.50 8.71 13.68
N LEU A 77 16.68 9.73 13.38
CA LEU A 77 15.41 9.56 12.66
C LEU A 77 15.62 9.08 11.22
N LEU A 78 16.58 9.65 10.49
CA LEU A 78 16.93 9.22 9.12
C LEU A 78 17.41 7.76 9.10
N SER A 79 18.20 7.34 10.10
CA SER A 79 18.64 5.94 10.24
C SER A 79 17.44 5.00 10.46
N SER A 80 16.47 5.43 11.27
CA SER A 80 15.23 4.69 11.48
C SER A 80 14.40 4.61 10.19
N PHE A 81 14.27 5.68 9.42
CA PHE A 81 13.58 5.66 8.13
C PHE A 81 14.32 4.86 7.06
N ALA A 82 15.63 4.74 7.11
CA ALA A 82 16.36 3.84 6.24
C ALA A 82 15.94 2.38 6.45
N THR A 83 15.81 1.95 7.72
CA THR A 83 15.28 0.60 8.02
C THR A 83 13.80 0.45 7.61
N PHE A 84 12.99 1.49 7.80
CA PHE A 84 11.60 1.51 7.33
C PHE A 84 11.50 1.28 5.82
N GLY A 85 12.39 1.89 5.03
CA GLY A 85 12.43 1.77 3.57
C GLY A 85 12.74 0.35 3.06
N LEU A 86 13.46 -0.47 3.84
CA LEU A 86 13.87 -1.83 3.43
C LEU A 86 12.70 -2.74 3.07
N ALA A 87 11.55 -2.61 3.74
CA ALA A 87 10.38 -3.41 3.41
C ALA A 87 9.89 -3.16 1.97
N PHE A 88 9.92 -1.91 1.52
CA PHE A 88 9.49 -1.58 0.16
C PHE A 88 10.46 -2.08 -0.91
N ILE A 89 11.76 -2.09 -0.61
CA ILE A 89 12.78 -2.69 -1.48
C ILE A 89 12.59 -4.21 -1.56
N ALA A 90 12.21 -4.85 -0.47
CA ALA A 90 11.99 -6.30 -0.41
C ALA A 90 10.70 -6.75 -1.12
N ARG A 91 9.67 -5.89 -1.26
CA ARG A 91 8.38 -6.24 -1.89
C ARG A 91 8.49 -6.81 -3.31
N PRO A 92 9.21 -6.20 -4.26
CA PRO A 92 9.38 -6.78 -5.60
C PRO A 92 10.02 -8.17 -5.56
N LEU A 93 11.01 -8.37 -4.68
CA LEU A 93 11.65 -9.67 -4.48
C LEU A 93 10.66 -10.69 -3.91
N GLY A 94 9.83 -10.27 -2.96
CA GLY A 94 8.74 -11.08 -2.40
C GLY A 94 7.73 -11.48 -3.46
N SER A 95 7.35 -10.58 -4.36
CA SER A 95 6.43 -10.88 -5.47
C SER A 95 6.98 -11.98 -6.38
N VAL A 96 8.26 -11.95 -6.70
CA VAL A 96 8.92 -12.99 -7.52
C VAL A 96 9.00 -14.30 -6.75
N LEU A 97 9.41 -14.26 -5.49
CA LEU A 97 9.58 -15.44 -4.64
C LEU A 97 8.24 -16.16 -4.44
N PHE A 98 7.25 -15.46 -3.92
CA PHE A 98 5.93 -16.03 -3.63
C PHE A 98 5.13 -16.33 -4.89
N GLY A 99 5.32 -15.58 -5.98
CA GLY A 99 4.77 -15.88 -7.29
C GLY A 99 5.27 -17.22 -7.82
N HIS A 100 6.58 -17.45 -7.79
CA HIS A 100 7.18 -18.72 -8.23
C HIS A 100 6.70 -19.92 -7.41
N PHE A 101 6.61 -19.80 -6.09
CA PHE A 101 6.05 -20.85 -5.24
C PHE A 101 4.55 -21.02 -5.45
N GLY A 102 3.80 -19.93 -5.72
CA GLY A 102 2.38 -19.99 -6.03
C GLY A 102 2.05 -20.84 -7.23
N ASP A 103 2.88 -20.76 -8.26
CA ASP A 103 2.73 -21.57 -9.46
C ASP A 103 3.07 -23.06 -9.24
N LYS A 104 3.91 -23.38 -8.24
CA LYS A 104 4.34 -24.75 -7.94
C LYS A 104 3.48 -25.46 -6.91
N ILE A 105 3.17 -24.81 -5.78
CA ILE A 105 2.51 -25.41 -4.61
C ILE A 105 1.08 -24.94 -4.41
N GLY A 106 0.58 -24.03 -5.26
CA GLY A 106 -0.75 -23.48 -5.23
C GLY A 106 -0.83 -22.11 -4.51
N ARG A 107 -1.79 -21.28 -4.94
CA ARG A 107 -1.94 -19.90 -4.46
C ARG A 107 -2.29 -19.81 -2.97
N LYS A 108 -3.19 -20.68 -2.49
CA LYS A 108 -3.61 -20.69 -1.09
C LYS A 108 -2.45 -20.92 -0.13
N ALA A 109 -1.61 -21.93 -0.41
CA ALA A 109 -0.43 -22.24 0.40
C ALA A 109 0.59 -21.08 0.38
N THR A 110 0.77 -20.45 -0.77
CA THR A 110 1.68 -19.30 -0.93
C THR A 110 1.18 -18.06 -0.18
N LEU A 111 -0.10 -17.76 -0.23
CA LEU A 111 -0.71 -16.65 0.52
C LEU A 111 -0.61 -16.87 2.04
N VAL A 112 -0.79 -18.10 2.52
CA VAL A 112 -0.57 -18.47 3.92
C VAL A 112 0.90 -18.28 4.29
N GLY A 113 1.84 -18.73 3.46
CA GLY A 113 3.27 -18.55 3.67
C GLY A 113 3.69 -17.08 3.72
N ALA A 114 3.14 -16.25 2.84
CA ALA A 114 3.38 -14.81 2.80
C ALA A 114 2.89 -14.12 4.09
N LEU A 115 1.65 -14.42 4.52
CA LEU A 115 1.07 -13.88 5.77
C LEU A 115 1.88 -14.31 7.00
N LEU A 116 2.29 -15.58 7.06
CA LEU A 116 3.11 -16.09 8.16
C LEU A 116 4.49 -15.41 8.18
N THR A 117 5.14 -15.25 7.03
CA THR A 117 6.45 -14.57 6.94
C THR A 117 6.35 -13.13 7.46
N MET A 118 5.34 -12.38 7.02
CA MET A 118 5.09 -11.02 7.47
C MET A 118 4.80 -10.97 8.98
N GLY A 119 3.83 -11.74 9.44
CA GLY A 119 3.35 -11.66 10.81
C GLY A 119 4.36 -12.18 11.84
N ILE A 120 5.12 -13.24 11.52
CA ILE A 120 6.21 -13.72 12.38
C ILE A 120 7.31 -12.65 12.45
N ALA A 121 7.69 -12.02 11.32
CA ALA A 121 8.68 -10.95 11.33
C ALA A 121 8.22 -9.78 12.20
N THR A 122 6.95 -9.36 12.10
CA THR A 122 6.36 -8.30 12.95
C THR A 122 6.39 -8.70 14.43
N PHE A 123 5.97 -9.90 14.76
CA PHE A 123 6.00 -10.41 16.13
C PHE A 123 7.42 -10.41 16.71
N VAL A 124 8.42 -10.88 15.93
CA VAL A 124 9.83 -10.93 16.34
C VAL A 124 10.38 -9.54 16.59
N ILE A 125 9.96 -8.50 15.84
CA ILE A 125 10.36 -7.11 16.14
C ILE A 125 10.04 -6.75 17.59
N GLY A 126 8.88 -7.16 18.11
CA GLY A 126 8.51 -6.94 19.52
C GLY A 126 9.42 -7.63 20.55
N LEU A 127 10.19 -8.64 20.13
CA LEU A 127 11.11 -9.40 20.99
C LEU A 127 12.56 -8.94 20.85
N LEU A 128 12.89 -8.06 19.90
CA LEU A 128 14.26 -7.67 19.63
C LEU A 128 14.92 -6.97 20.82
N PRO A 129 16.23 -7.23 21.07
CA PRO A 129 17.00 -6.48 22.05
C PRO A 129 17.26 -5.04 21.54
N THR A 130 17.39 -4.12 22.48
CA THR A 130 17.76 -2.72 22.18
C THR A 130 19.27 -2.58 21.90
N TYR A 131 19.67 -1.41 21.39
CA TYR A 131 21.10 -1.11 21.16
C TYR A 131 21.94 -1.21 22.45
N ALA A 132 21.38 -0.80 23.57
CA ALA A 132 22.04 -0.92 24.88
C ALA A 132 22.34 -2.38 25.30
N GLN A 133 21.52 -3.34 24.81
CA GLN A 133 21.66 -4.76 25.13
C GLN A 133 22.51 -5.52 24.11
N ALA A 134 22.39 -5.23 22.81
CA ALA A 134 23.00 -6.01 21.74
C ALA A 134 23.92 -5.21 20.79
N GLY A 135 24.13 -3.91 21.05
CA GLY A 135 24.95 -3.05 20.20
C GLY A 135 24.48 -3.05 18.75
N ILE A 136 25.41 -3.20 17.81
CA ILE A 136 25.16 -3.16 16.37
C ILE A 136 24.18 -4.26 15.86
N TRP A 137 24.00 -5.35 16.63
CA TRP A 137 23.06 -6.40 16.27
C TRP A 137 21.59 -5.92 16.38
N ALA A 138 21.28 -4.94 17.23
CA ALA A 138 19.93 -4.43 17.36
C ALA A 138 19.39 -3.82 16.05
N PRO A 139 20.03 -2.83 15.41
CA PRO A 139 19.59 -2.31 14.13
C PRO A 139 19.70 -3.34 13.00
N ALA A 140 20.68 -4.24 13.02
CA ALA A 140 20.85 -5.28 12.01
C ALA A 140 19.66 -6.27 12.02
N LEU A 141 19.26 -6.74 13.21
CA LEU A 141 18.09 -7.62 13.35
C LEU A 141 16.79 -6.90 13.01
N LEU A 142 16.64 -5.62 13.39
CA LEU A 142 15.51 -4.81 13.00
C LEU A 142 15.38 -4.69 11.48
N ALA A 143 16.50 -4.40 10.80
CA ALA A 143 16.58 -4.33 9.34
C ALA A 143 16.23 -5.68 8.69
N LEU A 144 16.73 -6.79 9.22
CA LEU A 144 16.43 -8.14 8.74
C LEU A 144 14.94 -8.46 8.87
N MET A 145 14.33 -8.19 10.03
CA MET A 145 12.89 -8.43 10.23
C MET A 145 12.06 -7.54 9.32
N ARG A 146 12.46 -6.30 9.12
CA ARG A 146 11.79 -5.38 8.20
C ARG A 146 11.88 -5.85 6.75
N PHE A 147 13.01 -6.39 6.33
CA PHE A 147 13.16 -7.02 5.02
C PHE A 147 12.25 -8.24 4.87
N CYS A 148 12.18 -9.12 5.87
CA CYS A 148 11.29 -10.29 5.88
C CYS A 148 9.82 -9.88 5.81
N GLN A 149 9.39 -8.82 6.53
CA GLN A 149 8.05 -8.26 6.38
C GLN A 149 7.76 -7.86 4.93
N GLY A 150 8.70 -7.15 4.30
CA GLY A 150 8.58 -6.72 2.90
C GLY A 150 8.45 -7.89 1.93
N LEU A 151 9.23 -8.96 2.13
CA LEU A 151 9.11 -10.19 1.32
C LEU A 151 7.69 -10.77 1.40
N GLY A 152 7.13 -10.90 2.63
CA GLY A 152 5.77 -11.43 2.82
C GLY A 152 4.70 -10.63 2.09
N LEU A 153 4.87 -9.32 2.00
CA LEU A 153 3.87 -8.40 1.43
C LEU A 153 3.86 -8.31 -0.10
N GLY A 154 4.89 -8.83 -0.77
CA GLY A 154 5.15 -8.56 -2.18
C GLY A 154 4.06 -8.93 -3.18
N GLY A 155 3.17 -9.86 -2.85
CA GLY A 155 2.15 -10.35 -3.79
C GLY A 155 0.70 -10.11 -3.37
N GLU A 156 0.45 -9.54 -2.20
CA GLU A 156 -0.89 -9.57 -1.58
C GLU A 156 -1.85 -8.53 -2.15
N TRP A 157 -1.41 -7.28 -2.31
CA TRP A 157 -2.30 -6.17 -2.70
C TRP A 157 -2.97 -6.38 -4.06
N SER A 158 -2.21 -6.82 -5.07
CA SER A 158 -2.76 -7.05 -6.43
C SER A 158 -3.87 -8.09 -6.44
N GLY A 159 -3.74 -9.14 -5.62
CA GLY A 159 -4.77 -10.17 -5.47
C GLY A 159 -6.06 -9.61 -4.87
N ALA A 160 -5.97 -8.80 -3.82
CA ALA A 160 -7.13 -8.19 -3.16
C ALA A 160 -7.83 -7.17 -4.07
N ALA A 161 -7.05 -6.35 -4.80
CA ALA A 161 -7.57 -5.37 -5.74
C ALA A 161 -8.32 -6.05 -6.91
N LEU A 162 -7.70 -7.05 -7.54
CA LEU A 162 -8.30 -7.81 -8.65
C LEU A 162 -9.54 -8.57 -8.22
N LEU A 163 -9.46 -9.28 -7.08
CA LEU A 163 -10.61 -10.01 -6.56
C LEU A 163 -11.83 -9.10 -6.36
N SER A 164 -11.61 -7.90 -5.82
CA SER A 164 -12.67 -6.95 -5.57
C SER A 164 -13.22 -6.32 -6.85
N THR A 165 -12.37 -6.03 -7.83
CA THR A 165 -12.76 -5.36 -9.08
C THR A 165 -13.35 -6.31 -10.11
N GLU A 166 -12.87 -7.55 -10.20
CA GLU A 166 -13.39 -8.59 -11.09
C GLU A 166 -14.77 -9.11 -10.66
N THR A 167 -15.08 -9.06 -9.35
CA THR A 167 -16.40 -9.41 -8.81
C THR A 167 -17.37 -8.22 -8.77
N ALA A 168 -16.95 -7.05 -9.25
CA ALA A 168 -17.75 -5.83 -9.23
C ALA A 168 -18.96 -5.91 -10.16
N ALA A 169 -20.04 -5.23 -9.77
CA ALA A 169 -21.15 -4.99 -10.68
C ALA A 169 -20.69 -4.00 -11.79
N LYS A 170 -21.33 -4.11 -12.98
CA LYS A 170 -21.04 -3.26 -14.13
C LYS A 170 -21.09 -1.77 -13.74
N GLY A 171 -20.08 -1.00 -14.14
CA GLY A 171 -19.98 0.43 -13.83
C GLY A 171 -19.67 0.78 -12.37
N ARG A 172 -19.35 -0.20 -11.50
CA ARG A 172 -19.04 0.02 -10.06
C ARG A 172 -17.71 -0.57 -9.62
N ARG A 173 -16.72 -0.56 -10.48
CA ARG A 173 -15.41 -1.15 -10.18
C ARG A 173 -14.63 -0.37 -9.14
N ALA A 174 -14.63 0.97 -9.19
CA ALA A 174 -13.96 1.77 -8.19
C ALA A 174 -14.66 1.65 -6.82
N TRP A 175 -15.99 1.58 -6.80
CA TRP A 175 -16.77 1.31 -5.59
C TRP A 175 -16.46 -0.06 -4.98
N ALA A 176 -16.31 -1.09 -5.80
CA ALA A 176 -15.93 -2.42 -5.31
C ALA A 176 -14.47 -2.43 -4.81
N GLY A 177 -13.56 -1.81 -5.54
CA GLY A 177 -12.16 -1.69 -5.20
C GLY A 177 -11.85 -0.82 -3.97
N MET A 178 -12.78 0.06 -3.54
CA MET A 178 -12.58 0.87 -2.34
C MET A 178 -12.53 0.05 -1.04
N TRP A 179 -13.17 -1.13 -1.01
CA TRP A 179 -13.26 -1.93 0.20
C TRP A 179 -11.90 -2.38 0.73
N PRO A 180 -10.99 -2.98 -0.07
CA PRO A 180 -9.63 -3.21 0.39
C PRO A 180 -8.88 -1.92 0.77
N GLN A 181 -9.16 -0.78 0.11
CA GLN A 181 -8.51 0.48 0.44
C GLN A 181 -8.92 1.03 1.81
N LEU A 182 -10.15 0.74 2.28
CA LEU A 182 -10.59 1.08 3.64
C LEU A 182 -9.78 0.35 4.72
N GLY A 183 -9.09 -0.73 4.38
CA GLY A 183 -8.15 -1.38 5.29
C GLY A 183 -7.05 -0.44 5.80
N ALA A 184 -6.62 0.54 4.99
CA ALA A 184 -5.57 1.47 5.38
C ALA A 184 -5.98 2.36 6.59
N PRO A 185 -7.09 3.11 6.57
CA PRO A 185 -7.50 3.88 7.74
C PRO A 185 -7.90 3.00 8.94
N PHE A 186 -8.45 1.79 8.73
CA PHE A 186 -8.70 0.88 9.84
C PHE A 186 -7.41 0.38 10.48
N GLY A 187 -6.40 0.01 9.69
CA GLY A 187 -5.08 -0.35 10.20
C GLY A 187 -4.43 0.78 10.98
N PHE A 188 -4.58 2.03 10.48
CA PHE A 188 -4.10 3.22 11.18
C PHE A 188 -4.76 3.40 12.55
N LEU A 189 -6.10 3.30 12.61
CA LEU A 189 -6.85 3.41 13.87
C LEU A 189 -6.43 2.34 14.87
N LEU A 190 -6.25 1.10 14.44
CA LEU A 190 -5.85 0.01 15.32
C LEU A 190 -4.42 0.20 15.83
N ALA A 191 -3.46 0.48 14.95
CA ALA A 191 -2.06 0.64 15.33
C ALA A 191 -1.86 1.88 16.22
N ASN A 192 -2.25 3.06 15.75
CA ASN A 192 -2.02 4.29 16.48
C ASN A 192 -2.96 4.46 17.68
N GLY A 193 -4.17 3.90 17.62
CA GLY A 193 -5.06 3.81 18.77
C GLY A 193 -4.45 2.99 19.91
N LEU A 194 -3.83 1.86 19.59
CA LEU A 194 -3.11 1.04 20.57
C LEU A 194 -1.89 1.78 21.14
N PHE A 195 -1.09 2.45 20.30
CA PHE A 195 0.00 3.29 20.79
C PHE A 195 -0.51 4.39 21.73
N LEU A 196 -1.60 5.08 21.37
CA LEU A 196 -2.19 6.11 22.22
C LEU A 196 -2.66 5.56 23.57
N ILE A 197 -3.31 4.40 23.60
CA ILE A 197 -3.71 3.74 24.83
C ILE A 197 -2.47 3.47 25.70
N LEU A 198 -1.44 2.88 25.12
CA LEU A 198 -0.22 2.53 25.84
C LEU A 198 0.52 3.73 26.39
N VAL A 199 0.73 4.79 25.59
CA VAL A 199 1.41 6.01 26.07
C VAL A 199 0.60 6.72 27.15
N THR A 200 -0.73 6.63 27.09
CA THR A 200 -1.61 7.26 28.12
C THR A 200 -1.62 6.46 29.40
N VAL A 201 -1.79 5.12 29.31
CA VAL A 201 -1.87 4.22 30.49
C VAL A 201 -0.52 4.12 31.20
N LEU A 202 0.59 4.10 30.45
CA LEU A 202 1.94 4.02 31.00
C LEU A 202 2.53 5.39 31.35
N GLY A 203 1.78 6.48 31.18
CA GLY A 203 2.15 7.82 31.59
C GLY A 203 3.35 8.41 30.84
N HIS A 204 3.58 8.01 29.58
CA HIS A 204 4.72 8.48 28.78
C HIS A 204 4.62 9.97 28.45
N THR A 205 5.69 10.70 28.73
CA THR A 205 5.87 12.12 28.34
C THR A 205 7.02 12.27 27.37
N SER A 206 7.01 13.35 26.59
CA SER A 206 8.08 13.65 25.63
C SER A 206 9.40 13.81 26.40
N GLY A 207 10.44 13.10 25.93
CA GLY A 207 11.76 13.07 26.57
C GLY A 207 11.93 12.05 27.70
N ASP A 208 10.87 11.31 28.09
CA ASP A 208 10.97 10.21 29.05
C ASP A 208 11.42 8.92 28.31
N PHE A 209 12.73 8.69 28.31
CA PHE A 209 13.33 7.50 27.67
C PHE A 209 13.49 6.32 28.65
N GLU A 210 13.23 6.51 29.94
CA GLU A 210 13.37 5.47 30.99
C GLU A 210 12.00 4.94 31.45
N GLY A 211 10.91 5.60 31.06
CA GLY A 211 9.55 5.23 31.44
C GLY A 211 9.10 3.87 30.90
N ALA A 212 8.04 3.33 31.50
CA ALA A 212 7.50 2.00 31.19
C ALA A 212 7.17 1.81 29.68
N PHE A 213 6.72 2.86 29.00
CA PHE A 213 6.45 2.79 27.56
C PHE A 213 7.73 2.50 26.76
N MET A 214 8.83 3.21 27.01
CA MET A 214 10.10 2.99 26.32
C MET A 214 10.80 1.72 26.77
N ALA A 215 10.62 1.28 28.03
CA ALA A 215 11.20 0.05 28.52
C ALA A 215 10.57 -1.21 27.88
N TRP A 216 9.24 -1.26 27.77
CA TRP A 216 8.52 -2.44 27.26
C TRP A 216 7.22 -2.15 26.49
N GLY A 217 6.53 -1.05 26.79
CA GLY A 217 5.18 -0.76 26.25
C GLY A 217 5.12 -0.72 24.72
N TRP A 218 6.15 -0.19 24.07
CA TRP A 218 6.25 -0.13 22.63
C TRP A 218 6.26 -1.49 21.92
N ARG A 219 6.57 -2.58 22.66
CA ARG A 219 6.61 -3.95 22.13
C ARG A 219 5.22 -4.52 21.91
N VAL A 220 4.24 -4.06 22.70
CA VAL A 220 2.87 -4.60 22.70
C VAL A 220 2.19 -4.59 21.34
N PRO A 221 2.24 -3.49 20.53
CA PRO A 221 1.67 -3.51 19.18
C PRO A 221 2.27 -4.58 18.27
N PHE A 222 3.56 -4.83 18.38
CA PHE A 222 4.25 -5.87 17.60
C PHE A 222 3.89 -7.28 18.08
N LEU A 223 3.82 -7.51 19.39
CA LEU A 223 3.44 -8.80 19.94
C LEU A 223 1.97 -9.16 19.66
N LEU A 224 1.08 -8.16 19.62
CA LEU A 224 -0.33 -8.36 19.27
C LEU A 224 -0.54 -8.67 17.78
N SER A 225 0.47 -8.48 16.92
CA SER A 225 0.39 -8.90 15.51
C SER A 225 0.10 -10.39 15.35
N ILE A 226 0.48 -11.24 16.33
CA ILE A 226 0.16 -12.66 16.29
C ILE A 226 -1.36 -12.91 16.28
N VAL A 227 -2.13 -12.09 16.97
CA VAL A 227 -3.61 -12.17 16.96
C VAL A 227 -4.13 -11.79 15.56
N MET A 228 -3.54 -10.76 14.96
CA MET A 228 -3.88 -10.35 13.59
C MET A 228 -3.56 -11.46 12.58
N VAL A 229 -2.43 -12.15 12.73
CA VAL A 229 -2.07 -13.30 11.89
C VAL A 229 -3.09 -14.42 12.02
N ILE A 230 -3.51 -14.77 13.25
CA ILE A 230 -4.52 -15.80 13.49
C ILE A 230 -5.84 -15.44 12.81
N ILE A 231 -6.30 -14.19 12.96
CA ILE A 231 -7.52 -13.69 12.28
C ILE A 231 -7.36 -13.77 10.77
N GLY A 232 -6.22 -13.30 10.23
CA GLY A 232 -5.93 -13.33 8.80
C GLY A 232 -5.91 -14.74 8.23
N LEU A 233 -5.30 -15.69 8.94
CA LEU A 233 -5.31 -17.11 8.57
C LEU A 233 -6.73 -17.67 8.55
N TRP A 234 -7.50 -17.41 9.61
CA TRP A 234 -8.88 -17.88 9.71
C TRP A 234 -9.74 -17.37 8.55
N VAL A 235 -9.65 -16.08 8.23
CA VAL A 235 -10.37 -15.47 7.10
C VAL A 235 -9.96 -16.09 5.76
N ARG A 236 -8.65 -16.27 5.52
CA ARG A 236 -8.13 -16.84 4.26
C ARG A 236 -8.47 -18.31 4.05
N LEU A 237 -8.55 -19.07 5.14
CA LEU A 237 -8.96 -20.47 5.06
C LEU A 237 -10.42 -20.65 4.63
N GLN A 238 -11.28 -19.62 4.84
CA GLN A 238 -12.69 -19.65 4.50
C GLN A 238 -13.03 -19.10 3.10
N VAL A 239 -12.09 -18.39 2.44
CA VAL A 239 -12.30 -17.89 1.08
C VAL A 239 -11.98 -19.00 0.09
N GLU A 240 -12.96 -19.34 -0.75
CA GLU A 240 -12.78 -20.22 -1.89
C GLU A 240 -12.08 -19.49 -3.05
N GLU A 241 -11.33 -20.22 -3.88
CA GLU A 241 -10.72 -19.65 -5.06
C GLU A 241 -11.77 -19.20 -6.07
N THR A 242 -11.47 -18.08 -6.79
CA THR A 242 -12.43 -17.52 -7.76
C THR A 242 -12.69 -18.46 -8.93
N PRO A 243 -13.93 -18.49 -9.46
CA PRO A 243 -14.27 -19.32 -10.64
C PRO A 243 -13.40 -19.03 -11.88
N VAL A 244 -12.96 -17.78 -12.03
CA VAL A 244 -12.05 -17.35 -13.11
C VAL A 244 -10.69 -18.05 -12.98
N PHE A 245 -10.18 -18.18 -11.76
CA PHE A 245 -8.91 -18.84 -11.51
C PHE A 245 -8.98 -20.36 -11.72
N GLN A 246 -10.08 -20.99 -11.28
CA GLN A 246 -10.33 -22.43 -11.50
C GLN A 246 -10.37 -22.77 -13.00
N GLN A 247 -10.91 -21.86 -13.84
CA GLN A 247 -10.92 -22.04 -15.30
C GLN A 247 -9.54 -21.90 -15.93
N VAL A 248 -8.70 -20.95 -15.47
CA VAL A 248 -7.32 -20.78 -15.94
C VAL A 248 -6.47 -22.00 -15.58
N GLU A 249 -6.72 -22.60 -14.41
CA GLU A 249 -6.04 -23.81 -13.96
C GLU A 249 -6.45 -25.06 -14.77
N GLN A 250 -7.73 -25.16 -15.11
CA GLN A 250 -8.27 -26.26 -15.93
C GLN A 250 -7.82 -26.21 -17.40
N ASN A 251 -7.55 -25.01 -17.95
CA ASN A 251 -7.22 -24.80 -19.36
C ASN A 251 -5.72 -24.80 -19.67
N ASP A 252 -4.84 -25.04 -18.68
CA ASP A 252 -3.36 -25.08 -18.82
C ASP A 252 -2.74 -23.88 -19.58
N GLN A 253 -3.44 -22.71 -19.57
CA GLN A 253 -3.03 -21.47 -20.22
C GLN A 253 -2.10 -20.64 -19.31
N LYS A 254 -1.15 -21.31 -18.63
CA LYS A 254 -0.14 -20.63 -17.82
C LYS A 254 0.86 -19.95 -18.75
N ALA A 255 0.92 -18.62 -18.70
CA ALA A 255 1.97 -17.88 -19.39
C ALA A 255 3.34 -18.39 -18.91
N ALA A 256 4.17 -18.85 -19.83
CA ALA A 256 5.48 -19.43 -19.52
C ALA A 256 6.42 -18.46 -18.78
N SER A 257 6.21 -17.14 -18.89
CA SER A 257 6.93 -16.10 -18.15
C SER A 257 6.14 -14.78 -18.15
N PRO A 258 5.16 -14.58 -17.23
CA PRO A 258 4.38 -13.35 -17.17
C PRO A 258 5.24 -12.09 -17.00
N LEU A 259 6.33 -12.20 -16.25
CA LEU A 259 7.27 -11.12 -16.01
C LEU A 259 7.91 -10.60 -17.30
N ALA A 260 8.45 -11.49 -18.14
CA ALA A 260 9.06 -11.11 -19.42
C ALA A 260 8.04 -10.50 -20.37
N GLU A 261 6.80 -10.97 -20.34
CA GLU A 261 5.71 -10.48 -21.18
C GLU A 261 5.30 -9.05 -20.79
N VAL A 262 5.20 -8.72 -19.50
CA VAL A 262 4.95 -7.36 -19.03
C VAL A 262 5.97 -6.38 -19.59
N PHE A 263 7.27 -6.71 -19.52
CA PHE A 263 8.31 -5.82 -20.03
C PHE A 263 8.34 -5.69 -21.56
N LYS A 264 7.88 -6.72 -22.28
CA LYS A 264 7.83 -6.70 -23.74
C LYS A 264 6.58 -5.99 -24.29
N THR A 265 5.42 -6.26 -23.71
CA THR A 265 4.13 -5.84 -24.29
C THR A 265 3.46 -4.69 -23.53
N ALA A 266 3.68 -4.58 -22.21
CA ALA A 266 2.99 -3.64 -21.32
C ALA A 266 3.93 -2.65 -20.59
N TRP A 267 5.13 -2.35 -21.14
CA TRP A 267 6.09 -1.44 -20.51
C TRP A 267 5.57 0.00 -20.38
N LYS A 268 4.75 0.47 -21.35
CA LYS A 268 4.14 1.82 -21.29
C LYS A 268 3.13 1.92 -20.12
N PRO A 269 2.11 1.03 -20.02
CA PRO A 269 1.24 0.94 -18.83
C PRO A 269 2.02 0.78 -17.52
N LEU A 270 3.13 0.03 -17.53
CA LEU A 270 3.94 -0.17 -16.34
C LEU A 270 4.56 1.15 -15.84
N ILE A 271 5.20 1.91 -16.71
CA ILE A 271 5.76 3.22 -16.38
C ILE A 271 4.63 4.17 -15.95
N GLN A 272 3.54 4.22 -16.69
CA GLN A 272 2.42 5.09 -16.42
C GLN A 272 1.77 4.79 -15.07
N GLY A 273 1.44 3.52 -14.78
CA GLY A 273 0.88 3.09 -13.50
C GLY A 273 1.83 3.37 -12.33
N THR A 274 3.14 3.16 -12.52
CA THR A 274 4.15 3.50 -11.53
C THR A 274 4.09 4.99 -11.17
N PHE A 275 4.12 5.89 -12.14
CA PHE A 275 4.13 7.33 -11.88
C PHE A 275 2.78 7.87 -11.39
N ILE A 276 1.65 7.26 -11.77
CA ILE A 276 0.34 7.55 -11.17
C ILE A 276 0.37 7.29 -9.66
N MET A 277 0.94 6.17 -9.24
CA MET A 277 0.99 5.76 -7.83
C MET A 277 2.03 6.50 -6.99
N VAL A 278 3.12 7.01 -7.58
CA VAL A 278 4.19 7.68 -6.81
C VAL A 278 3.67 8.88 -6.02
N GLY A 279 2.85 9.74 -6.62
CA GLY A 279 2.25 10.88 -5.92
C GLY A 279 1.30 10.46 -4.80
N CYS A 280 0.53 9.40 -5.02
CA CYS A 280 -0.34 8.81 -4.02
C CYS A 280 0.46 8.33 -2.80
N TYR A 281 1.52 7.54 -2.99
CA TYR A 281 2.39 7.08 -1.92
C TYR A 281 3.12 8.22 -1.22
N THR A 282 3.62 9.20 -1.97
CA THR A 282 4.31 10.35 -1.40
C THR A 282 3.39 11.14 -0.46
N LEU A 283 2.17 11.47 -0.89
CA LEU A 283 1.19 12.12 -0.02
C LEU A 283 0.88 11.26 1.21
N PHE A 284 0.63 9.96 1.01
CA PHE A 284 0.28 9.02 2.07
C PHE A 284 1.31 9.06 3.21
N TYR A 285 2.60 8.90 2.90
CA TYR A 285 3.64 8.86 3.92
C TYR A 285 4.06 10.23 4.44
N ILE A 286 3.86 11.30 3.68
CA ILE A 286 3.98 12.65 4.21
C ILE A 286 2.91 12.89 5.28
N VAL A 287 1.63 12.62 4.99
CA VAL A 287 0.52 12.94 5.88
C VAL A 287 0.47 12.02 7.12
N THR A 288 0.88 10.76 6.99
CA THR A 288 0.84 9.81 8.11
C THR A 288 2.13 9.78 8.91
N THR A 289 3.29 9.70 8.26
CA THR A 289 4.57 9.40 8.91
C THR A 289 5.41 10.66 9.13
N TRP A 290 5.63 11.44 8.07
CA TRP A 290 6.44 12.67 8.23
C TRP A 290 5.74 13.70 9.10
N PHE A 291 4.42 13.89 8.99
CA PHE A 291 3.68 14.79 9.87
C PHE A 291 3.79 14.41 11.35
N LEU A 292 3.82 13.10 11.66
CA LEU A 292 4.08 12.65 13.01
C LEU A 292 5.47 13.10 13.47
N SER A 293 6.51 12.83 12.67
CA SER A 293 7.88 13.19 13.02
C SER A 293 8.08 14.70 13.18
N TYR A 294 7.50 15.48 12.26
CA TYR A 294 7.55 16.94 12.32
C TYR A 294 6.72 17.51 13.47
N GLY A 295 5.55 16.94 13.74
CA GLY A 295 4.69 17.38 14.84
C GLY A 295 5.32 17.21 16.21
N ILE A 296 6.00 16.09 16.46
CA ILE A 296 6.64 15.80 17.76
C ILE A 296 8.11 16.23 17.83
N GLY A 297 8.72 16.55 16.69
CA GLY A 297 10.11 17.01 16.63
C GLY A 297 10.36 18.26 17.46
N SER A 298 11.60 18.43 17.98
CA SER A 298 11.96 19.55 18.85
C SER A 298 11.82 20.88 18.13
N ALA A 299 11.05 21.81 18.74
CA ALA A 299 10.94 23.18 18.27
C ALA A 299 12.22 23.98 18.60
N GLU A 300 12.91 23.64 19.70
CA GLU A 300 14.16 24.29 20.11
C GLU A 300 15.30 23.98 19.11
N GLU A 301 15.34 22.76 18.59
CA GLU A 301 16.30 22.38 17.53
C GLU A 301 15.86 22.83 16.12
N GLY A 302 14.67 23.43 15.98
CA GLY A 302 14.10 23.88 14.71
C GLY A 302 13.70 22.74 13.75
N VAL A 303 13.57 21.50 14.27
CA VAL A 303 13.26 20.31 13.46
C VAL A 303 11.79 19.89 13.51
N GLY A 304 10.95 20.57 14.28
CA GLY A 304 9.53 20.25 14.42
C GLY A 304 8.71 21.29 15.15
N LEU A 305 7.51 20.91 15.56
CA LEU A 305 6.53 21.76 16.24
C LEU A 305 6.54 21.64 17.78
N GLY A 306 7.28 20.67 18.33
CA GLY A 306 7.38 20.43 19.77
C GLY A 306 6.08 19.93 20.44
N ILE A 307 5.15 19.35 19.67
CA ILE A 307 3.87 18.89 20.20
C ILE A 307 4.08 17.56 20.94
N ALA A 308 3.51 17.44 22.14
CA ALA A 308 3.58 16.20 22.89
C ALA A 308 3.02 15.00 22.09
N TYR A 309 3.75 13.90 22.06
CA TYR A 309 3.43 12.71 21.26
C TYR A 309 1.98 12.22 21.43
N PRO A 310 1.42 12.06 22.67
CA PRO A 310 0.03 11.65 22.84
C PRO A 310 -0.97 12.65 22.25
N THR A 311 -0.66 13.94 22.28
CA THR A 311 -1.53 15.00 21.74
C THR A 311 -1.56 14.93 20.22
N PHE A 312 -0.40 14.72 19.58
CA PHE A 312 -0.33 14.60 18.14
C PHE A 312 -1.01 13.31 17.64
N LEU A 313 -0.86 12.17 18.35
CA LEU A 313 -1.58 10.95 18.04
C LEU A 313 -3.10 11.12 18.09
N LYS A 314 -3.62 11.81 19.12
CA LYS A 314 -5.06 12.14 19.20
C LYS A 314 -5.51 12.92 17.97
N LEU A 315 -4.73 13.95 17.58
CA LEU A 315 -5.02 14.76 16.40
C LEU A 315 -5.07 13.90 15.14
N GLN A 316 -4.08 13.03 14.91
CA GLN A 316 -4.06 12.14 13.75
C GLN A 316 -5.23 11.16 13.75
N LEU A 317 -5.60 10.60 14.92
CA LEU A 317 -6.73 9.66 15.05
C LEU A 317 -8.08 10.35 14.78
N VAL A 318 -8.20 11.64 15.03
CA VAL A 318 -9.38 12.42 14.61
C VAL A 318 -9.33 12.67 13.10
N CYS A 319 -8.18 13.07 12.59
CA CYS A 319 -8.04 13.42 11.17
C CYS A 319 -8.18 12.22 10.22
N ILE A 320 -7.91 10.97 10.69
CA ILE A 320 -8.04 9.76 9.86
C ILE A 320 -9.47 9.54 9.33
N PHE A 321 -10.49 10.07 10.01
CA PHE A 321 -11.87 10.03 9.52
C PHE A 321 -12.04 10.78 8.21
N GLY A 322 -11.21 11.81 7.95
CA GLY A 322 -11.12 12.45 6.64
C GLY A 322 -10.68 11.47 5.54
N PHE A 323 -9.69 10.63 5.84
CA PHE A 323 -9.24 9.57 4.93
C PHE A 323 -10.34 8.54 4.68
N MET A 324 -11.00 8.07 5.75
CA MET A 324 -12.11 7.12 5.63
C MET A 324 -13.27 7.66 4.79
N LEU A 325 -13.57 8.95 4.90
CA LEU A 325 -14.62 9.62 4.12
C LEU A 325 -14.20 9.85 2.66
N GLY A 326 -12.95 10.23 2.45
CA GLY A 326 -12.41 10.51 1.11
C GLY A 326 -12.46 9.30 0.18
N ILE A 327 -12.17 8.09 0.69
CA ILE A 327 -12.13 6.85 -0.11
C ILE A 327 -13.46 6.57 -0.82
N PRO A 328 -14.62 6.43 -0.14
CA PRO A 328 -15.88 6.13 -0.80
C PRO A 328 -16.40 7.27 -1.70
N VAL A 329 -16.16 8.52 -1.31
CA VAL A 329 -16.54 9.68 -2.13
C VAL A 329 -15.76 9.65 -3.45
N ALA A 330 -14.44 9.46 -3.40
CA ALA A 330 -13.61 9.38 -4.60
C ALA A 330 -13.96 8.18 -5.48
N ALA A 331 -14.23 7.01 -4.88
CA ALA A 331 -14.66 5.83 -5.62
C ALA A 331 -15.98 6.07 -6.37
N HIS A 332 -16.95 6.73 -5.71
CA HIS A 332 -18.22 7.11 -6.34
C HIS A 332 -18.01 8.11 -7.49
N LEU A 333 -17.19 9.14 -7.29
CA LEU A 333 -16.86 10.11 -8.33
C LEU A 333 -16.15 9.46 -9.52
N ALA A 334 -15.20 8.55 -9.26
CA ALA A 334 -14.49 7.82 -10.31
C ALA A 334 -15.41 6.90 -11.13
N ASP A 335 -16.42 6.29 -10.52
CA ASP A 335 -17.41 5.50 -11.24
C ASP A 335 -18.43 6.39 -11.99
N THR A 336 -18.69 7.60 -11.51
CA THR A 336 -19.68 8.51 -12.10
C THR A 336 -19.10 9.38 -13.21
N TYR A 337 -17.99 10.06 -12.95
CA TYR A 337 -17.39 11.06 -13.84
C TYR A 337 -16.18 10.55 -14.63
N GLY A 338 -15.60 9.42 -14.21
CA GLY A 338 -14.40 8.84 -14.83
C GLY A 338 -13.17 8.89 -13.94
N ARG A 339 -12.18 8.06 -14.30
CA ARG A 339 -10.93 7.89 -13.55
C ARG A 339 -10.03 9.13 -13.67
N ARG A 340 -9.81 9.59 -14.92
CA ARG A 340 -8.94 10.73 -15.22
C ARG A 340 -9.42 12.05 -14.60
N PRO A 341 -10.69 12.47 -14.75
CA PRO A 341 -11.16 13.72 -14.14
C PRO A 341 -11.05 13.71 -12.62
N THR A 342 -11.42 12.59 -11.98
CA THR A 342 -11.38 12.44 -10.52
C THR A 342 -9.95 12.54 -9.99
N LEU A 343 -9.02 11.77 -10.54
CA LEU A 343 -7.61 11.80 -10.12
C LEU A 343 -6.91 13.11 -10.53
N GLY A 344 -7.22 13.65 -11.71
CA GLY A 344 -6.64 14.90 -12.19
C GLY A 344 -7.00 16.08 -11.29
N LEU A 345 -8.29 16.24 -10.95
CA LEU A 345 -8.75 17.29 -10.04
C LEU A 345 -8.15 17.11 -8.64
N THR A 346 -8.11 15.86 -8.14
CA THR A 346 -7.49 15.56 -6.86
C THR A 346 -6.00 15.91 -6.86
N SER A 347 -5.27 15.61 -7.94
CA SER A 347 -3.84 15.96 -8.05
C SER A 347 -3.62 17.48 -8.05
N VAL A 348 -4.48 18.25 -8.72
CA VAL A 348 -4.44 19.72 -8.66
C VAL A 348 -4.69 20.20 -7.23
N ALA A 349 -5.66 19.63 -6.52
CA ALA A 349 -5.91 19.98 -5.12
C ALA A 349 -4.72 19.62 -4.21
N ILE A 350 -4.01 18.51 -4.46
CA ILE A 350 -2.79 18.13 -3.72
C ILE A 350 -1.65 19.11 -4.01
N ILE A 351 -1.51 19.58 -5.25
CA ILE A 351 -0.52 20.62 -5.60
C ILE A 351 -0.80 21.91 -4.81
N VAL A 352 -2.04 22.38 -4.78
CA VAL A 352 -2.44 23.55 -3.98
C VAL A 352 -2.16 23.32 -2.50
N TYR A 353 -2.51 22.14 -1.99
CA TYR A 353 -2.23 21.75 -0.60
C TYR A 353 -0.72 21.79 -0.29
N GLY A 354 0.13 21.27 -1.17
CA GLY A 354 1.59 21.33 -1.02
C GLY A 354 2.14 22.76 -0.96
N LEU A 355 1.59 23.68 -1.77
CA LEU A 355 1.96 25.09 -1.72
C LEU A 355 1.58 25.77 -0.40
N CYS A 356 0.54 25.28 0.29
CA CYS A 356 0.08 25.81 1.57
C CYS A 356 0.98 25.45 2.77
N PHE A 357 1.92 24.50 2.65
CA PHE A 357 2.86 24.10 3.71
C PHE A 357 3.63 25.32 4.28
N LYS A 358 3.99 26.26 3.42
CA LYS A 358 4.72 27.48 3.81
C LYS A 358 4.01 28.30 4.88
N TRP A 359 2.67 28.37 4.80
CA TRP A 359 1.90 29.26 5.69
C TRP A 359 1.33 28.54 6.90
N LEU A 360 1.03 27.24 6.78
CA LEU A 360 0.26 26.50 7.78
C LEU A 360 1.13 25.65 8.71
N LEU A 361 2.37 25.37 8.33
CA LEU A 361 3.34 24.62 9.14
C LEU A 361 4.50 25.49 9.65
N ASN A 362 4.28 26.78 9.81
CA ASN A 362 5.27 27.65 10.43
C ASN A 362 5.21 27.51 11.97
N PRO A 363 6.32 27.11 12.65
CA PRO A 363 6.37 26.95 14.11
C PRO A 363 5.97 28.21 14.91
N GLU A 364 6.16 29.39 14.35
CA GLU A 364 5.86 30.64 15.02
C GLU A 364 4.37 31.02 14.99
N THR A 365 3.62 30.54 14.00
CA THR A 365 2.24 31.02 13.73
C THR A 365 1.18 29.92 13.75
N PHE A 366 1.56 28.66 13.85
CA PHE A 366 0.59 27.57 13.87
C PHE A 366 -0.28 27.60 15.14
N THR A 367 -1.52 27.17 15.00
CA THR A 367 -2.40 26.83 16.12
C THR A 367 -2.81 25.36 15.99
N MET A 368 -3.18 24.72 17.10
CA MET A 368 -3.67 23.34 17.06
C MET A 368 -4.89 23.18 16.13
N VAL A 369 -5.72 24.23 16.03
CA VAL A 369 -6.89 24.22 15.14
C VAL A 369 -6.47 24.31 13.68
N SER A 370 -5.56 25.24 13.33
CA SER A 370 -5.07 25.37 11.95
C SER A 370 -4.32 24.12 11.47
N LEU A 371 -3.50 23.54 12.35
CA LEU A 371 -2.80 22.29 12.09
C LEU A 371 -3.79 21.12 11.90
N GLY A 372 -4.82 21.02 12.76
CA GLY A 372 -5.85 20.00 12.68
C GLY A 372 -6.65 20.10 11.38
N ILE A 373 -7.07 21.29 10.97
CA ILE A 373 -7.77 21.50 9.70
C ILE A 373 -6.86 21.12 8.53
N PHE A 374 -5.60 21.54 8.56
CA PHE A 374 -4.65 21.25 7.50
C PHE A 374 -4.39 19.73 7.37
N LEU A 375 -4.16 19.05 8.49
CA LEU A 375 -3.98 17.60 8.51
C LEU A 375 -5.24 16.87 8.05
N PHE A 376 -6.43 17.32 8.45
CA PHE A 376 -7.70 16.73 8.03
C PHE A 376 -7.92 16.86 6.52
N ILE A 377 -7.61 18.02 5.93
CA ILE A 377 -7.65 18.22 4.47
C ILE A 377 -6.66 17.27 3.78
N GLY A 378 -5.43 17.15 4.28
CA GLY A 378 -4.44 16.20 3.75
C GLY A 378 -4.93 14.76 3.78
N MET A 379 -5.60 14.35 4.87
CA MET A 379 -6.21 13.02 5.00
C MET A 379 -7.38 12.81 4.03
N ILE A 380 -8.23 13.82 3.80
CA ILE A 380 -9.29 13.75 2.78
C ILE A 380 -8.67 13.57 1.39
N LEU A 381 -7.69 14.41 1.01
CA LEU A 381 -7.03 14.34 -0.28
C LEU A 381 -6.34 12.99 -0.50
N MET A 382 -5.76 12.42 0.56
CA MET A 382 -5.21 11.08 0.54
C MET A 382 -6.30 10.03 0.23
N GLY A 383 -7.49 10.14 0.82
CA GLY A 383 -8.64 9.29 0.51
C GLY A 383 -9.08 9.41 -0.95
N PHE A 384 -9.08 10.63 -1.47
CA PHE A 384 -9.47 10.91 -2.85
C PHE A 384 -8.50 10.35 -3.87
N ILE A 385 -7.19 10.40 -3.62
CA ILE A 385 -6.21 9.82 -4.55
C ILE A 385 -6.08 8.30 -4.38
N PHE A 386 -6.19 7.77 -3.15
CA PHE A 386 -5.97 6.36 -2.84
C PHE A 386 -7.18 5.48 -3.14
N GLY A 387 -8.41 5.95 -2.89
CA GLY A 387 -9.64 5.16 -2.99
C GLY A 387 -9.82 4.47 -4.35
N PRO A 388 -9.73 5.17 -5.48
CA PRO A 388 -9.93 4.59 -6.80
C PRO A 388 -8.76 3.73 -7.32
N MET A 389 -7.57 3.75 -6.69
CA MET A 389 -6.34 3.15 -7.23
C MET A 389 -6.43 1.63 -7.44
N SER A 390 -7.17 0.92 -6.60
CA SER A 390 -7.40 -0.52 -6.74
C SER A 390 -8.17 -0.90 -8.00
N ALA A 391 -8.95 0.02 -8.59
CA ALA A 391 -9.58 -0.18 -9.88
C ALA A 391 -8.69 0.31 -11.03
N ILE A 392 -8.17 1.53 -10.90
CA ILE A 392 -7.43 2.22 -11.97
C ILE A 392 -6.15 1.49 -12.34
N LEU A 393 -5.38 1.04 -11.36
CA LEU A 393 -4.08 0.45 -11.65
C LEU A 393 -4.19 -0.87 -12.43
N PRO A 394 -5.07 -1.83 -12.07
CA PRO A 394 -5.30 -3.01 -12.90
C PRO A 394 -5.91 -2.70 -14.28
N GLU A 395 -6.77 -1.68 -14.40
CA GLU A 395 -7.39 -1.27 -15.65
C GLU A 395 -6.42 -0.74 -16.72
N LEU A 396 -5.16 -0.43 -16.35
CA LEU A 396 -4.12 -0.03 -17.32
C LEU A 396 -3.53 -1.22 -18.09
N PHE A 397 -3.71 -2.45 -17.61
CA PHE A 397 -3.00 -3.63 -18.13
C PHE A 397 -3.93 -4.60 -18.84
N PRO A 398 -3.46 -5.19 -19.97
CA PRO A 398 -4.16 -6.28 -20.62
C PRO A 398 -4.39 -7.46 -19.68
N SER A 399 -5.47 -8.21 -19.91
CA SER A 399 -5.95 -9.28 -19.01
C SER A 399 -4.91 -10.36 -18.72
N ASN A 400 -4.07 -10.72 -19.70
CA ASN A 400 -3.04 -11.78 -19.59
C ASN A 400 -1.85 -11.40 -18.71
N VAL A 401 -1.61 -10.09 -18.47
CA VAL A 401 -0.48 -9.58 -17.67
C VAL A 401 -0.93 -8.64 -16.54
N ARG A 402 -2.24 -8.48 -16.34
CA ARG A 402 -2.84 -7.52 -15.41
C ARG A 402 -2.38 -7.68 -13.98
N TYR A 403 -2.38 -8.91 -13.47
CA TYR A 403 -1.93 -9.21 -12.11
C TYR A 403 -0.47 -8.81 -11.90
N THR A 404 0.40 -9.30 -12.78
CA THR A 404 1.84 -9.06 -12.69
C THR A 404 2.17 -7.58 -12.96
N GLY A 405 1.56 -6.97 -13.98
CA GLY A 405 1.81 -5.58 -14.34
C GLY A 405 1.37 -4.59 -13.25
N SER A 406 0.15 -4.73 -12.73
CA SER A 406 -0.33 -3.88 -11.64
C SER A 406 0.47 -4.08 -10.35
N GLY A 407 0.88 -5.31 -10.04
CA GLY A 407 1.72 -5.63 -8.89
C GLY A 407 3.10 -5.00 -8.97
N ILE A 408 3.75 -5.06 -10.13
CA ILE A 408 5.07 -4.43 -10.33
C ILE A 408 4.93 -2.90 -10.24
N ALA A 409 3.95 -2.30 -10.92
CA ALA A 409 3.72 -0.85 -10.86
C ALA A 409 3.49 -0.37 -9.42
N TYR A 410 2.66 -1.08 -8.66
CA TYR A 410 2.40 -0.81 -7.24
C TYR A 410 3.66 -0.92 -6.38
N ASN A 411 4.45 -1.98 -6.55
CA ASN A 411 5.64 -2.21 -5.74
C ASN A 411 6.81 -1.27 -6.11
N VAL A 412 7.03 -0.98 -7.40
CA VAL A 412 8.06 -0.02 -7.83
C VAL A 412 7.69 1.40 -7.38
N SER A 413 6.43 1.80 -7.51
CA SER A 413 5.97 3.10 -7.01
C SER A 413 6.10 3.24 -5.49
N SER A 414 5.95 2.14 -4.74
CA SER A 414 6.15 2.13 -3.29
C SER A 414 7.61 2.39 -2.88
N ILE A 415 8.58 1.95 -3.68
CA ILE A 415 9.99 2.30 -3.46
C ILE A 415 10.18 3.82 -3.65
N LEU A 416 9.70 4.35 -4.78
CA LEU A 416 9.90 5.76 -5.14
C LEU A 416 9.11 6.73 -4.26
N GLY A 417 7.90 6.37 -3.86
CA GLY A 417 6.98 7.24 -3.13
C GLY A 417 6.92 6.94 -1.62
N ALA A 418 6.99 5.67 -1.21
CA ALA A 418 6.80 5.30 0.19
C ALA A 418 8.11 5.15 0.97
N ALA A 419 9.11 4.44 0.39
CA ALA A 419 10.39 4.26 1.06
C ALA A 419 11.18 5.57 1.16
N ILE A 420 11.16 6.36 0.09
CA ILE A 420 12.00 7.55 -0.05
C ILE A 420 11.32 8.79 0.54
N ALA A 421 10.00 8.90 0.49
CA ALA A 421 9.30 10.13 0.85
C ALA A 421 9.54 10.60 2.30
N PRO A 422 9.42 9.78 3.36
CA PRO A 422 9.68 10.24 4.72
C PRO A 422 11.15 10.66 4.92
N PHE A 423 12.08 9.96 4.27
CA PHE A 423 13.50 10.25 4.31
C PHE A 423 13.80 11.62 3.69
N ILE A 424 13.35 11.82 2.43
CA ILE A 424 13.53 13.11 1.73
C ILE A 424 12.82 14.24 2.49
N ALA A 425 11.58 14.03 2.93
CA ALA A 425 10.80 15.03 3.63
C ALA A 425 11.49 15.47 4.93
N THR A 426 12.04 14.53 5.70
CA THR A 426 12.81 14.85 6.91
C THR A 426 14.09 15.59 6.58
N ALA A 427 14.87 15.16 5.60
CA ALA A 427 16.09 15.86 5.19
C ALA A 427 15.80 17.28 4.67
N LEU A 428 14.73 17.45 3.89
CA LEU A 428 14.31 18.75 3.39
C LEU A 428 13.81 19.68 4.50
N SER A 429 12.99 19.15 5.41
CA SER A 429 12.45 19.97 6.51
C SER A 429 13.52 20.44 7.46
N SER A 430 14.51 19.58 7.77
CA SER A 430 15.62 19.93 8.68
C SER A 430 16.56 20.99 8.08
N ASN A 431 16.76 21.00 6.75
CA ASN A 431 17.68 21.94 6.11
C ASN A 431 17.01 23.22 5.58
N TYR A 432 15.75 23.13 5.13
CA TYR A 432 15.05 24.20 4.41
C TYR A 432 13.68 24.53 4.97
N GLY A 433 13.27 23.85 6.04
CA GLY A 433 11.95 23.98 6.67
C GLY A 433 10.82 23.26 5.92
N PRO A 434 9.59 23.26 6.49
CA PRO A 434 8.45 22.49 5.97
C PRO A 434 7.99 22.92 4.58
N LYS A 435 8.26 24.17 4.15
CA LYS A 435 7.99 24.64 2.78
C LYS A 435 8.64 23.77 1.70
N ALA A 436 9.85 23.27 1.98
CA ALA A 436 10.57 22.43 1.02
C ALA A 436 9.90 21.07 0.84
N VAL A 437 9.28 20.52 1.88
CA VAL A 437 8.47 19.29 1.81
C VAL A 437 7.22 19.53 0.97
N GLY A 438 6.58 20.69 1.12
CA GLY A 438 5.46 21.10 0.27
C GLY A 438 5.85 21.16 -1.20
N TYR A 439 6.99 21.76 -1.53
CA TYR A 439 7.49 21.81 -2.92
C TYR A 439 7.86 20.41 -3.46
N TYR A 440 8.44 19.56 -2.65
CA TYR A 440 8.67 18.16 -3.01
C TYR A 440 7.36 17.45 -3.39
N LEU A 441 6.33 17.60 -2.57
CA LEU A 441 4.99 17.05 -2.85
C LEU A 441 4.42 17.62 -4.16
N VAL A 442 4.55 18.93 -4.40
CA VAL A 442 4.12 19.59 -5.65
C VAL A 442 4.79 18.98 -6.87
N VAL A 443 6.12 18.84 -6.85
CA VAL A 443 6.88 18.28 -7.99
C VAL A 443 6.47 16.83 -8.26
N VAL A 444 6.41 16.00 -7.23
CA VAL A 444 6.05 14.58 -7.39
C VAL A 444 4.61 14.43 -7.87
N THR A 445 3.68 15.23 -7.32
CA THR A 445 2.28 15.19 -7.74
C THR A 445 2.08 15.73 -9.15
N ALA A 446 2.87 16.73 -9.59
CA ALA A 446 2.84 17.22 -10.97
C ALA A 446 3.28 16.13 -11.96
N ILE A 447 4.30 15.33 -11.63
CA ILE A 447 4.70 14.17 -12.44
C ILE A 447 3.56 13.15 -12.50
N SER A 448 2.92 12.84 -11.37
CA SER A 448 1.76 11.94 -11.33
C SER A 448 0.59 12.48 -12.13
N LEU A 449 0.33 13.79 -12.08
CA LEU A 449 -0.72 14.44 -12.87
C LEU A 449 -0.50 14.25 -14.36
N VAL A 450 0.73 14.42 -14.86
CA VAL A 450 1.08 14.16 -16.26
C VAL A 450 0.79 12.70 -16.63
N ALA A 451 1.18 11.75 -15.77
CA ALA A 451 0.90 10.34 -15.99
C ALA A 451 -0.61 10.04 -16.02
N ILE A 452 -1.40 10.68 -15.14
CA ILE A 452 -2.87 10.55 -15.11
C ILE A 452 -3.50 11.10 -16.39
N LEU A 453 -3.08 12.30 -16.83
CA LEU A 453 -3.66 12.97 -18.01
C LEU A 453 -3.35 12.23 -19.31
N THR A 454 -2.24 11.51 -19.38
CA THR A 454 -1.84 10.69 -20.52
C THR A 454 -2.41 9.28 -20.49
N ALA A 455 -3.01 8.84 -19.37
CA ALA A 455 -3.64 7.53 -19.24
C ALA A 455 -4.95 7.45 -20.05
N PRO A 456 -5.32 6.27 -20.56
CA PRO A 456 -6.64 6.07 -21.16
C PRO A 456 -7.73 6.24 -20.09
N GLU A 457 -8.92 6.71 -20.50
CA GLU A 457 -10.10 6.64 -19.63
C GLU A 457 -10.72 5.25 -19.76
N THR A 458 -10.86 4.56 -18.64
CA THR A 458 -11.26 3.14 -18.60
C THR A 458 -12.65 2.90 -18.03
N LYS A 459 -13.36 3.98 -17.64
CA LYS A 459 -14.65 3.91 -16.97
C LYS A 459 -15.66 3.02 -17.67
N ASP A 460 -15.83 3.21 -18.97
CA ASP A 460 -16.87 2.57 -19.79
C ASP A 460 -16.37 1.33 -20.54
N GLN A 461 -15.09 0.98 -20.41
CA GLN A 461 -14.51 -0.22 -21.04
C GLN A 461 -14.78 -1.46 -20.18
N GLU A 462 -15.12 -2.58 -20.82
CA GLU A 462 -15.24 -3.85 -20.11
C GLU A 462 -13.85 -4.41 -19.77
N MET A 463 -13.72 -5.10 -18.61
CA MET A 463 -12.42 -5.61 -18.14
C MET A 463 -11.78 -6.60 -19.10
N HIS A 464 -12.54 -7.29 -19.93
CA HIS A 464 -12.04 -8.23 -20.93
C HIS A 464 -11.64 -7.58 -22.26
N GLU A 465 -11.99 -6.31 -22.46
CA GLU A 465 -11.65 -5.53 -23.66
C GLU A 465 -10.33 -4.74 -23.49
N ILE A 466 -9.83 -4.67 -22.25
CA ILE A 466 -8.58 -3.98 -21.89
C ILE A 466 -7.39 -4.99 -22.02
#